data_179937d8f0740b19c2520aa62fe5fc4a
#
_entry.id   179937d8f0740b19c2520aa62fe5fc4a
#
_cell.length_a   1.000
_cell.length_b   1.000
_cell.length_c   1.000
_cell.angle_alpha   90.00
_cell.angle_beta   90.00
_cell.angle_gamma   90.00
#
_symmetry.space_group_name_H-M   'P 1'
#
loop_
_entity.id
_entity.type
_entity.pdbx_description
1 polymer ?
#
loop_
_entity_poly.entity_id
_entity_poly.type
_entity_poly.pdbx_seq_one_letter_code
_entity_poly.pdbx_strand_id
1 'polypeptide(L)'
;METEHKKNWERYRENELTRAGRVAANFGFDLDDRQVHIGGERYLMTQKRDVGGGGLKLVLLGKRTSDGLRVVIKFSTDADGMREIETEHNARILITNLDFAYHTFAAPEELLYKKNTEYAIAISVYIEQQSVFLSRTKEEQFALALRSFKTQEGVHATTYAHAKKIRGALGMINAGNYLRSFAGFVKDTASVHDAHLDQTLAQASQFLEAHTMTIEQYCGFLTHSDFVPHNLRIVDNQIYLLDYASIHFGSKHESWARFLNFMMLYNPALEQTLLQYVRDNRSEEEYLSLRLMRVYKLGFLLSFYAGQLGKASSDVEALAKERIAFWTKALVAVIEDEPLAPRVISDYQTTRDVLRSTEEKERQRELH
;
A
#
# COMPACT_ATOMS: atom_id res chain seq x y z
N MET A 1 15.09 -18.12 19.80
CA MET A 1 13.76 -17.68 19.29
C MET A 1 13.80 -17.36 17.81
N GLU A 2 14.78 -16.62 17.31
CA GLU A 2 14.95 -16.26 15.90
C GLU A 2 14.94 -17.45 14.93
N THR A 3 15.67 -18.51 15.26
CA THR A 3 15.74 -19.75 14.46
C THR A 3 14.42 -20.51 14.36
N GLU A 4 13.56 -20.43 15.37
CA GLU A 4 12.27 -21.14 15.36
C GLU A 4 11.22 -20.41 14.53
N HIS A 5 11.20 -19.07 14.60
CA HIS A 5 10.33 -18.23 13.77
C HIS A 5 10.64 -18.38 12.28
N LYS A 6 11.92 -18.31 11.93
CA LYS A 6 12.36 -18.48 10.54
C LYS A 6 11.99 -19.86 10.01
N LYS A 7 12.22 -20.92 10.80
CA LYS A 7 11.85 -22.32 10.44
C LYS A 7 10.34 -22.49 10.28
N ASN A 8 9.54 -21.86 11.14
CA ASN A 8 8.07 -21.93 11.04
C ASN A 8 7.56 -21.20 9.80
N TRP A 9 8.15 -20.06 9.47
CA TRP A 9 7.86 -19.35 8.22
C TRP A 9 8.28 -20.16 6.99
N GLU A 10 9.48 -20.71 6.94
CA GLU A 10 9.98 -21.54 5.84
C GLU A 10 9.06 -22.77 5.60
N ARG A 11 8.68 -23.46 6.67
CA ARG A 11 7.74 -24.61 6.58
C ARG A 11 6.36 -24.18 6.07
N TYR A 12 5.84 -23.06 6.53
CA TYR A 12 4.58 -22.51 6.05
C TYR A 12 4.66 -22.17 4.58
N ARG A 13 5.71 -21.45 4.18
CA ARG A 13 5.98 -21.09 2.78
C ARG A 13 6.04 -22.31 1.87
N GLU A 14 6.78 -23.35 2.23
CA GLU A 14 6.89 -24.57 1.45
C GLU A 14 5.54 -25.28 1.28
N ASN A 15 4.76 -25.38 2.36
CA ASN A 15 3.44 -25.99 2.30
C ASN A 15 2.47 -25.20 1.42
N GLU A 16 2.45 -23.87 1.55
CA GLU A 16 1.57 -23.01 0.74
C GLU A 16 1.99 -22.99 -0.73
N LEU A 17 3.30 -22.98 -1.03
CA LEU A 17 3.82 -23.11 -2.40
C LEU A 17 3.38 -24.41 -3.05
N THR A 18 3.55 -25.54 -2.35
CA THR A 18 3.14 -26.84 -2.83
C THR A 18 1.64 -26.90 -3.12
N ARG A 19 0.82 -26.32 -2.24
CA ARG A 19 -0.63 -26.22 -2.44
C ARG A 19 -0.98 -25.32 -3.61
N ALA A 20 -0.39 -24.14 -3.67
CA ALA A 20 -0.60 -23.17 -4.75
C ALA A 20 -0.25 -23.78 -6.11
N GLY A 21 0.90 -24.47 -6.23
CA GLY A 21 1.32 -25.14 -7.45
C GLY A 21 0.33 -26.23 -7.89
N ARG A 22 -0.11 -27.08 -6.96
CA ARG A 22 -1.09 -28.13 -7.25
C ARG A 22 -2.44 -27.53 -7.71
N VAL A 23 -2.91 -26.48 -7.02
CA VAL A 23 -4.18 -25.85 -7.38
C VAL A 23 -4.08 -25.13 -8.72
N ALA A 24 -2.99 -24.39 -8.97
CA ALA A 24 -2.76 -23.69 -10.22
C ALA A 24 -2.67 -24.67 -11.41
N ALA A 25 -1.97 -25.79 -11.25
CA ALA A 25 -1.85 -26.84 -12.28
C ALA A 25 -3.20 -27.44 -12.69
N ASN A 26 -4.14 -27.60 -11.76
CA ASN A 26 -5.50 -28.06 -12.08
C ASN A 26 -6.27 -27.11 -13.01
N PHE A 27 -5.83 -25.86 -13.12
CA PHE A 27 -6.41 -24.84 -14.00
C PHE A 27 -5.53 -24.51 -15.21
N GLY A 28 -4.44 -25.27 -15.43
CA GLY A 28 -3.54 -25.10 -16.58
C GLY A 28 -2.50 -23.98 -16.39
N PHE A 29 -2.05 -23.75 -15.15
CA PHE A 29 -0.99 -22.79 -14.85
C PHE A 29 0.12 -23.44 -14.03
N ASP A 30 1.37 -23.17 -14.40
CA ASP A 30 2.57 -23.61 -13.69
C ASP A 30 3.21 -22.44 -12.94
N LEU A 31 3.74 -22.72 -11.75
CA LEU A 31 4.56 -21.73 -11.02
C LEU A 31 5.96 -21.67 -11.65
N ASP A 32 6.56 -20.47 -11.61
CA ASP A 32 7.99 -20.33 -11.94
C ASP A 32 8.83 -21.00 -10.84
N ASP A 33 9.96 -21.63 -11.23
CA ASP A 33 10.87 -22.30 -10.31
C ASP A 33 11.44 -21.36 -9.26
N ARG A 34 11.74 -20.11 -9.66
CA ARG A 34 12.23 -19.06 -8.78
C ARG A 34 11.11 -18.06 -8.47
N GLN A 35 10.76 -17.95 -7.18
CA GLN A 35 9.77 -17.04 -6.69
C GLN A 35 10.44 -15.88 -5.90
N VAL A 36 10.66 -14.77 -6.56
CA VAL A 36 11.41 -13.63 -6.00
C VAL A 36 10.56 -12.79 -5.02
N HIS A 37 9.24 -12.77 -5.24
CA HIS A 37 8.33 -11.91 -4.47
C HIS A 37 7.75 -12.58 -3.22
N ILE A 38 8.08 -13.85 -2.97
CA ILE A 38 7.64 -14.56 -1.78
C ILE A 38 8.49 -14.16 -0.58
N GLY A 39 7.84 -13.80 0.46
CA GLY A 39 8.47 -13.42 1.70
C GLY A 39 8.64 -11.91 1.79
N GLY A 40 9.56 -11.49 2.57
CA GLY A 40 9.83 -10.12 2.96
C GLY A 40 9.58 -9.92 4.44
N GLU A 41 10.05 -8.80 4.96
CA GLU A 41 9.96 -8.44 6.37
C GLU A 41 8.54 -8.57 6.93
N ARG A 42 7.52 -8.26 6.10
CA ARG A 42 6.11 -8.39 6.48
C ARG A 42 5.77 -9.78 7.02
N TYR A 43 6.28 -10.83 6.39
CA TYR A 43 6.01 -12.21 6.78
C TYR A 43 6.84 -12.66 7.98
N LEU A 44 8.04 -12.11 8.14
CA LEU A 44 8.88 -12.35 9.31
C LEU A 44 8.33 -11.63 10.55
N MET A 45 7.61 -10.52 10.36
CA MET A 45 6.97 -9.73 11.40
C MET A 45 5.63 -10.31 11.87
N THR A 46 4.92 -11.06 11.03
CA THR A 46 3.62 -11.62 11.39
C THR A 46 3.79 -13.01 11.98
N GLN A 47 3.65 -13.11 13.29
CA GLN A 47 3.30 -14.40 13.89
C GLN A 47 1.86 -14.71 13.48
N LYS A 48 1.68 -15.78 12.72
CA LYS A 48 0.43 -16.15 12.04
C LYS A 48 -0.83 -16.21 12.94
N ARG A 49 -0.71 -16.27 14.25
CA ARG A 49 -1.84 -16.48 15.17
C ARG A 49 -2.28 -15.27 15.96
N ASP A 50 -1.45 -14.23 16.05
CA ASP A 50 -1.66 -13.17 17.03
C ASP A 50 -1.87 -11.78 16.43
N VAL A 51 -1.82 -11.64 15.12
CA VAL A 51 -1.95 -10.34 14.45
C VAL A 51 -3.26 -10.31 13.66
N GLY A 52 -4.28 -9.80 14.27
CA GLY A 52 -5.50 -9.40 13.56
C GLY A 52 -5.18 -8.26 12.60
N GLY A 53 -4.89 -8.57 11.35
CA GLY A 53 -4.70 -7.54 10.34
C GLY A 53 -3.75 -7.95 9.23
N GLY A 54 -4.30 -8.33 8.10
CA GLY A 54 -3.59 -8.69 6.90
C GLY A 54 -3.34 -10.17 6.78
N GLY A 55 -4.18 -10.82 6.00
CA GLY A 55 -4.08 -12.25 5.71
C GLY A 55 -2.78 -12.62 5.06
N LEU A 56 -2.34 -13.85 5.30
CA LEU A 56 -1.19 -14.43 4.61
C LEU A 56 -1.63 -14.83 3.21
N LYS A 57 -1.40 -13.97 2.23
CA LYS A 57 -1.56 -14.31 0.82
C LYS A 57 -0.20 -14.38 0.14
N LEU A 58 0.03 -15.40 -0.64
CA LEU A 58 1.18 -15.49 -1.52
C LEU A 58 0.91 -14.75 -2.83
N VAL A 59 1.91 -14.06 -3.34
CA VAL A 59 1.91 -13.46 -4.68
C VAL A 59 3.05 -14.13 -5.46
N LEU A 60 2.68 -14.95 -6.43
CA LEU A 60 3.56 -15.85 -7.13
C LEU A 60 3.61 -15.48 -8.61
N LEU A 61 4.75 -15.76 -9.24
CA LEU A 61 4.90 -15.70 -10.68
C LEU A 61 4.70 -17.10 -11.28
N GLY A 62 4.15 -17.12 -12.48
CA GLY A 62 3.91 -18.36 -13.21
C GLY A 62 3.59 -18.10 -14.67
N LYS A 63 3.21 -19.16 -15.35
CA LYS A 63 2.85 -19.14 -16.78
C LYS A 63 1.65 -20.03 -17.04
N ARG A 64 0.86 -19.66 -18.04
CA ARG A 64 -0.19 -20.52 -18.56
C ARG A 64 0.45 -21.64 -19.41
N THR A 65 0.08 -22.88 -19.13
CA THR A 65 0.71 -24.08 -19.73
C THR A 65 0.50 -24.14 -21.25
N SER A 66 -0.65 -23.63 -21.76
CA SER A 66 -1.02 -23.78 -23.17
C SER A 66 -0.22 -22.91 -24.14
N ASP A 67 0.23 -21.72 -23.71
CA ASP A 67 0.88 -20.73 -24.58
C ASP A 67 2.05 -19.97 -23.93
N GLY A 68 2.36 -20.29 -22.66
CA GLY A 68 3.46 -19.65 -21.94
C GLY A 68 3.17 -18.23 -21.47
N LEU A 69 1.92 -17.75 -21.54
CA LEU A 69 1.55 -16.40 -21.06
C LEU A 69 1.95 -16.24 -19.60
N ARG A 70 2.75 -15.21 -19.31
CA ARG A 70 3.19 -14.90 -17.94
C ARG A 70 2.02 -14.39 -17.10
N VAL A 71 1.93 -14.88 -15.87
CA VAL A 71 0.83 -14.59 -14.96
C VAL A 71 1.33 -14.28 -13.54
N VAL A 72 0.50 -13.55 -12.79
CA VAL A 72 0.60 -13.40 -11.34
C VAL A 72 -0.49 -14.24 -10.70
N ILE A 73 -0.11 -15.07 -9.75
CA ILE A 73 -0.99 -15.97 -9.02
C ILE A 73 -1.05 -15.51 -7.56
N LYS A 74 -2.20 -15.07 -7.10
CA LYS A 74 -2.47 -14.78 -5.70
C LYS A 74 -3.17 -15.98 -5.09
N PHE A 75 -2.60 -16.52 -4.01
CA PHE A 75 -3.10 -17.73 -3.35
C PHE A 75 -3.09 -17.60 -1.83
N SER A 76 -4.11 -18.13 -1.19
CA SER A 76 -4.15 -18.23 0.28
C SER A 76 -5.05 -19.36 0.74
N THR A 77 -4.63 -20.03 1.83
CA THR A 77 -5.47 -20.91 2.65
C THR A 77 -5.84 -20.27 4.00
N ASP A 78 -5.32 -19.09 4.27
CA ASP A 78 -5.64 -18.30 5.46
C ASP A 78 -6.94 -17.53 5.25
N ALA A 79 -7.83 -17.50 6.24
CA ALA A 79 -9.15 -16.90 6.12
C ALA A 79 -9.10 -15.40 5.78
N ASP A 80 -8.16 -14.66 6.33
CA ASP A 80 -8.00 -13.23 6.06
C ASP A 80 -7.36 -13.01 4.69
N GLY A 81 -6.38 -13.83 4.31
CA GLY A 81 -5.79 -13.82 2.98
C GLY A 81 -6.79 -14.18 1.88
N MET A 82 -7.65 -15.17 2.13
CA MET A 82 -8.75 -15.52 1.23
C MET A 82 -9.76 -14.36 1.07
N ARG A 83 -10.06 -13.66 2.16
CA ARG A 83 -10.95 -12.49 2.15
C ARG A 83 -10.32 -11.32 1.39
N GLU A 84 -9.01 -11.11 1.52
CA GLU A 84 -8.28 -10.07 0.78
C GLU A 84 -8.31 -10.33 -0.73
N ILE A 85 -8.10 -11.60 -1.16
CA ILE A 85 -8.21 -12.01 -2.58
C ILE A 85 -9.64 -11.78 -3.11
N GLU A 86 -10.66 -12.14 -2.33
CA GLU A 86 -12.07 -11.91 -2.69
C GLU A 86 -12.39 -10.41 -2.79
N THR A 87 -11.91 -9.60 -1.86
CA THR A 87 -12.09 -8.15 -1.86
C THR A 87 -11.49 -7.53 -3.13
N GLU A 88 -10.29 -7.98 -3.52
CA GLU A 88 -9.65 -7.52 -4.75
C GLU A 88 -10.46 -7.89 -6.00
N HIS A 89 -10.91 -9.13 -6.09
CA HIS A 89 -11.78 -9.60 -7.18
C HIS A 89 -13.07 -8.76 -7.28
N ASN A 90 -13.76 -8.57 -6.16
CA ASN A 90 -15.01 -7.81 -6.12
C ASN A 90 -14.81 -6.32 -6.48
N ALA A 91 -13.73 -5.70 -5.99
CA ALA A 91 -13.39 -4.32 -6.34
C ALA A 91 -13.08 -4.20 -7.84
N ARG A 92 -12.37 -5.16 -8.42
CA ARG A 92 -12.08 -5.21 -9.86
C ARG A 92 -13.37 -5.30 -10.68
N ILE A 93 -14.27 -6.22 -10.36
CA ILE A 93 -15.58 -6.34 -11.01
C ILE A 93 -16.38 -5.04 -10.90
N LEU A 94 -16.43 -4.44 -9.71
CA LEU A 94 -17.11 -3.17 -9.50
C LEU A 94 -16.59 -2.09 -10.43
N ILE A 95 -15.27 -1.88 -10.46
CA ILE A 95 -14.62 -0.82 -11.25
C ILE A 95 -14.81 -1.06 -12.75
N THR A 96 -14.63 -2.29 -13.22
CA THR A 96 -14.80 -2.65 -14.64
C THR A 96 -16.24 -2.42 -15.12
N ASN A 97 -17.23 -2.54 -14.23
CA ASN A 97 -18.63 -2.32 -14.54
C ASN A 97 -19.10 -0.87 -14.31
N LEU A 98 -18.18 0.09 -14.18
CA LEU A 98 -18.48 1.51 -14.08
C LEU A 98 -18.06 2.22 -15.38
N ASP A 99 -18.97 2.98 -15.96
CA ASP A 99 -18.67 3.83 -17.12
C ASP A 99 -18.13 5.18 -16.64
N PHE A 100 -16.81 5.28 -16.53
CA PHE A 100 -16.16 6.54 -16.19
C PHE A 100 -16.15 7.50 -17.40
N ALA A 101 -16.40 8.78 -17.15
CA ALA A 101 -16.40 9.81 -18.19
C ALA A 101 -14.99 10.07 -18.78
N TYR A 102 -13.94 9.66 -18.08
CA TYR A 102 -12.54 9.87 -18.45
C TYR A 102 -11.73 8.59 -18.36
N HIS A 103 -10.57 8.59 -18.99
CA HIS A 103 -9.63 7.48 -18.87
C HIS A 103 -9.21 7.28 -17.41
N THR A 104 -9.30 6.05 -16.96
CA THR A 104 -8.92 5.61 -15.62
C THR A 104 -7.74 4.63 -15.70
N PHE A 105 -7.31 4.14 -14.54
CA PHE A 105 -6.29 3.09 -14.50
C PHE A 105 -6.79 1.82 -15.16
N ALA A 106 -5.92 1.19 -15.96
CA ALA A 106 -6.15 -0.18 -16.39
C ALA A 106 -5.95 -1.16 -15.23
N ALA A 107 -6.67 -2.26 -15.24
CA ALA A 107 -6.40 -3.42 -14.39
C ALA A 107 -5.72 -4.51 -15.23
N PRO A 108 -4.77 -5.30 -14.67
CA PRO A 108 -4.37 -6.53 -15.32
C PRO A 108 -5.58 -7.44 -15.55
N GLU A 109 -5.67 -8.06 -16.71
CA GLU A 109 -6.76 -9.00 -17.01
C GLU A 109 -6.76 -10.15 -16.00
N GLU A 110 -7.90 -10.42 -15.36
CA GLU A 110 -8.10 -11.57 -14.48
C GLU A 110 -8.54 -12.78 -15.31
N LEU A 111 -7.70 -13.79 -15.35
CA LEU A 111 -7.92 -15.01 -16.13
C LEU A 111 -8.70 -16.06 -15.33
N LEU A 112 -8.55 -16.06 -14.01
CA LEU A 112 -9.19 -17.02 -13.12
C LEU A 112 -9.41 -16.39 -11.74
N TYR A 113 -10.60 -16.63 -11.18
CA TYR A 113 -10.88 -16.47 -9.76
C TYR A 113 -11.64 -17.69 -9.25
N LYS A 114 -11.18 -18.28 -8.15
CA LYS A 114 -11.88 -19.36 -7.43
C LYS A 114 -11.69 -19.19 -5.93
N LYS A 115 -12.78 -19.40 -5.20
CA LYS A 115 -12.79 -19.47 -3.73
C LYS A 115 -13.70 -20.62 -3.28
N ASN A 116 -13.24 -21.37 -2.29
CA ASN A 116 -14.00 -22.38 -1.57
C ASN A 116 -13.69 -22.30 -0.07
N THR A 117 -14.00 -23.33 0.70
CA THR A 117 -13.72 -23.39 2.14
C THR A 117 -12.26 -23.61 2.47
N GLU A 118 -11.43 -24.08 1.52
CA GLU A 118 -10.05 -24.48 1.75
C GLU A 118 -9.04 -23.45 1.24
N TYR A 119 -9.36 -22.74 0.16
CA TYR A 119 -8.46 -21.76 -0.46
C TYR A 119 -9.19 -20.70 -1.28
N ALA A 120 -8.48 -19.61 -1.55
CA ALA A 120 -8.79 -18.68 -2.61
C ALA A 120 -7.59 -18.55 -3.55
N ILE A 121 -7.86 -18.47 -4.86
CA ILE A 121 -6.89 -18.26 -5.91
C ILE A 121 -7.42 -17.22 -6.90
N ALA A 122 -6.58 -16.25 -7.27
CA ALA A 122 -6.81 -15.32 -8.37
C ALA A 122 -5.58 -15.31 -9.27
N ILE A 123 -5.78 -15.42 -10.59
CA ILE A 123 -4.72 -15.43 -11.58
C ILE A 123 -4.97 -14.29 -12.56
N SER A 124 -3.99 -13.43 -12.74
CA SER A 124 -4.06 -12.31 -13.67
C SER A 124 -2.82 -12.26 -14.58
N VAL A 125 -2.98 -11.62 -15.73
CA VAL A 125 -1.88 -11.38 -16.67
C VAL A 125 -0.78 -10.58 -15.98
N TYR A 126 0.47 -11.02 -16.13
CA TYR A 126 1.62 -10.26 -15.66
C TYR A 126 1.86 -9.06 -16.58
N ILE A 127 1.89 -7.87 -16.01
CA ILE A 127 2.18 -6.65 -16.74
C ILE A 127 3.68 -6.37 -16.67
N GLU A 128 4.35 -6.62 -17.77
CA GLU A 128 5.80 -6.38 -17.89
C GLU A 128 6.07 -4.89 -18.14
N GLN A 129 6.99 -4.32 -17.38
CA GLN A 129 7.46 -2.94 -17.59
C GLN A 129 8.97 -2.93 -17.79
N GLN A 130 9.46 -2.07 -18.69
CA GLN A 130 10.89 -2.00 -19.03
C GLN A 130 11.75 -1.44 -17.90
N SER A 131 11.20 -0.51 -17.13
CA SER A 131 11.89 0.10 -15.99
C SER A 131 10.91 0.47 -14.88
N VAL A 132 11.33 0.23 -13.65
CA VAL A 132 10.56 0.61 -12.46
C VAL A 132 10.60 2.13 -12.26
N PHE A 133 9.61 2.68 -11.56
CA PHE A 133 9.44 4.13 -11.40
C PHE A 133 10.71 4.83 -10.86
N LEU A 134 11.33 4.31 -9.82
CA LEU A 134 12.48 4.95 -9.17
C LEU A 134 13.79 4.86 -9.97
N SER A 135 13.89 3.99 -10.97
CA SER A 135 15.06 3.91 -11.86
C SER A 135 15.00 4.90 -13.04
N ARG A 136 13.87 5.60 -13.21
CA ARG A 136 13.68 6.60 -14.26
C ARG A 136 14.32 7.94 -13.90
N THR A 137 14.51 8.81 -14.90
CA THR A 137 14.98 10.17 -14.63
C THR A 137 13.99 10.97 -13.79
N LYS A 138 14.44 12.06 -13.16
CA LYS A 138 13.57 12.89 -12.32
C LYS A 138 12.42 13.51 -13.10
N GLU A 139 12.69 13.91 -14.34
CA GLU A 139 11.71 14.47 -15.27
C GLU A 139 10.64 13.44 -15.63
N GLU A 140 11.05 12.20 -15.92
CA GLU A 140 10.12 11.10 -16.19
C GLU A 140 9.28 10.77 -14.95
N GLN A 141 9.91 10.70 -13.76
CA GLN A 141 9.19 10.46 -12.51
C GLN A 141 8.15 11.55 -12.24
N PHE A 142 8.49 12.82 -12.47
CA PHE A 142 7.55 13.94 -12.32
C PHE A 142 6.39 13.83 -13.31
N ALA A 143 6.67 13.63 -14.60
CA ALA A 143 5.65 13.48 -15.64
C ALA A 143 4.71 12.29 -15.35
N LEU A 144 5.25 11.16 -14.92
CA LEU A 144 4.49 9.96 -14.56
C LEU A 144 3.65 10.15 -13.28
N ALA A 145 4.18 10.85 -12.28
CA ALA A 145 3.43 11.18 -11.06
C ALA A 145 2.23 12.08 -11.38
N LEU A 146 2.44 13.17 -12.15
CA LEU A 146 1.35 14.05 -12.58
C LEU A 146 0.31 13.31 -13.41
N ARG A 147 0.74 12.43 -14.30
CA ARG A 147 -0.17 11.63 -15.12
C ARG A 147 -0.97 10.66 -14.24
N SER A 148 -0.34 10.02 -13.26
CA SER A 148 -1.03 9.16 -12.30
C SER A 148 -2.06 9.92 -11.47
N PHE A 149 -1.73 11.13 -11.02
CA PHE A 149 -2.65 12.01 -10.31
C PHE A 149 -3.83 12.43 -11.20
N LYS A 150 -3.56 12.80 -12.44
CA LYS A 150 -4.62 13.14 -13.42
C LYS A 150 -5.53 11.94 -13.71
N THR A 151 -4.98 10.74 -13.84
CA THR A 151 -5.76 9.51 -14.01
C THR A 151 -6.63 9.24 -12.77
N GLN A 152 -6.10 9.47 -11.57
CA GLN A 152 -6.86 9.39 -10.32
C GLN A 152 -8.02 10.41 -10.28
N GLU A 153 -7.83 11.62 -10.78
CA GLU A 153 -8.92 12.59 -10.92
C GLU A 153 -10.01 12.13 -11.87
N GLY A 154 -9.65 11.43 -12.94
CA GLY A 154 -10.61 10.77 -13.83
C GLY A 154 -11.50 9.76 -13.09
N VAL A 155 -10.93 9.02 -12.13
CA VAL A 155 -11.68 8.13 -11.24
C VAL A 155 -12.57 8.89 -10.26
N HIS A 156 -12.15 10.08 -9.82
CA HIS A 156 -12.96 10.94 -8.94
C HIS A 156 -14.19 11.55 -9.66
N ALA A 157 -14.13 11.73 -10.96
CA ALA A 157 -15.21 12.33 -11.77
C ALA A 157 -16.36 11.32 -11.98
N THR A 158 -16.93 10.81 -10.90
CA THR A 158 -18.05 9.88 -10.94
C THR A 158 -19.39 10.61 -10.98
N THR A 159 -20.40 10.00 -11.63
CA THR A 159 -21.79 10.48 -11.55
C THR A 159 -22.41 10.10 -10.21
N TYR A 160 -23.57 10.70 -9.89
CA TYR A 160 -24.35 10.33 -8.70
C TYR A 160 -24.73 8.82 -8.71
N ALA A 161 -25.06 8.28 -9.88
CA ALA A 161 -25.38 6.85 -10.03
C ALA A 161 -24.17 5.96 -9.67
N HIS A 162 -22.99 6.32 -10.11
CA HIS A 162 -21.74 5.63 -9.77
C HIS A 162 -21.45 5.72 -8.26
N ALA A 163 -21.54 6.90 -7.67
CA ALA A 163 -21.34 7.08 -6.23
C ALA A 163 -22.29 6.23 -5.38
N LYS A 164 -23.56 6.11 -5.79
CA LYS A 164 -24.54 5.23 -5.13
C LYS A 164 -24.13 3.76 -5.22
N LYS A 165 -23.70 3.29 -6.41
CA LYS A 165 -23.26 1.90 -6.64
C LYS A 165 -21.99 1.58 -5.85
N ILE A 166 -21.00 2.48 -5.88
CA ILE A 166 -19.74 2.34 -5.14
C ILE A 166 -20.00 2.29 -3.64
N ARG A 167 -20.81 3.22 -3.11
CA ARG A 167 -21.17 3.25 -1.68
C ARG A 167 -21.88 1.97 -1.24
N GLY A 168 -22.74 1.43 -2.07
CA GLY A 168 -23.45 0.17 -1.79
C GLY A 168 -22.52 -1.05 -1.72
N ALA A 169 -21.44 -1.06 -2.51
CA ALA A 169 -20.49 -2.16 -2.57
C ALA A 169 -19.32 -2.04 -1.56
N LEU A 170 -18.76 -0.84 -1.40
CA LEU A 170 -17.55 -0.60 -0.59
C LEU A 170 -17.84 0.12 0.75
N GLY A 171 -19.08 0.58 0.97
CA GLY A 171 -19.35 1.53 2.04
C GLY A 171 -18.77 2.91 1.75
N MET A 172 -18.77 3.79 2.74
CA MET A 172 -18.13 5.10 2.66
C MET A 172 -17.36 5.38 3.94
N ILE A 173 -16.12 5.80 3.78
CA ILE A 173 -15.27 6.29 4.87
C ILE A 173 -15.45 7.82 4.91
N ASN A 174 -16.04 8.31 6.00
CA ASN A 174 -16.25 9.74 6.27
C ASN A 174 -15.27 10.28 7.30
N ALA A 175 -15.32 11.58 7.61
CA ALA A 175 -14.44 12.21 8.60
C ALA A 175 -14.48 11.50 9.96
N GLY A 176 -15.66 11.14 10.44
CA GLY A 176 -15.80 10.41 11.71
C GLY A 176 -15.14 9.03 11.70
N ASN A 177 -15.08 8.35 10.54
CA ASN A 177 -14.34 7.09 10.40
C ASN A 177 -12.83 7.33 10.45
N TYR A 178 -12.31 8.36 9.75
CA TYR A 178 -10.89 8.71 9.77
C TYR A 178 -10.42 9.06 11.18
N LEU A 179 -11.17 9.90 11.92
CA LEU A 179 -10.84 10.28 13.30
C LEU A 179 -10.86 9.08 14.25
N ARG A 180 -11.88 8.22 14.19
CA ARG A 180 -11.92 6.98 15.00
C ARG A 180 -10.77 6.05 14.69
N SER A 181 -10.43 5.87 13.41
CA SER A 181 -9.29 5.04 13.02
C SER A 181 -7.99 5.63 13.55
N PHE A 182 -7.82 6.95 13.47
CA PHE A 182 -6.63 7.63 13.98
C PHE A 182 -6.50 7.48 15.51
N ALA A 183 -7.59 7.59 16.25
CA ALA A 183 -7.61 7.32 17.69
C ALA A 183 -7.22 5.85 18.00
N GLY A 184 -7.60 4.91 17.12
CA GLY A 184 -7.11 3.52 17.17
C GLY A 184 -5.59 3.45 16.98
N PHE A 185 -5.03 4.15 16.00
CA PHE A 185 -3.58 4.20 15.77
C PHE A 185 -2.81 4.74 16.98
N VAL A 186 -3.31 5.82 17.59
CA VAL A 186 -2.73 6.36 18.83
C VAL A 186 -2.72 5.32 19.94
N LYS A 187 -3.81 4.57 20.11
CA LYS A 187 -3.89 3.51 21.10
C LYS A 187 -2.88 2.37 20.81
N ASP A 188 -2.74 1.98 19.57
CA ASP A 188 -1.83 0.90 19.17
C ASP A 188 -0.36 1.27 19.44
N THR A 189 -0.01 2.57 19.30
CA THR A 189 1.35 3.07 19.52
C THR A 189 1.71 3.25 20.98
N ALA A 190 0.76 3.24 21.91
CA ALA A 190 1.01 3.44 23.35
C ALA A 190 2.01 2.41 23.94
N SER A 191 2.13 1.22 23.35
CA SER A 191 3.08 0.18 23.76
C SER A 191 4.54 0.51 23.43
N VAL A 192 4.82 1.54 22.62
CA VAL A 192 6.18 1.98 22.27
C VAL A 192 6.87 2.68 23.45
N HIS A 193 6.08 3.32 24.33
CA HIS A 193 6.58 4.08 25.49
C HIS A 193 7.57 5.20 25.12
N ASP A 194 7.28 5.95 24.06
CA ASP A 194 8.08 7.08 23.58
C ASP A 194 7.27 8.38 23.76
N ALA A 195 7.68 9.23 24.70
CA ALA A 195 6.99 10.48 25.02
C ALA A 195 6.96 11.47 23.83
N HIS A 196 7.96 11.46 22.95
CA HIS A 196 7.97 12.30 21.76
C HIS A 196 6.96 11.83 20.72
N LEU A 197 6.87 10.52 20.51
CA LEU A 197 5.83 9.91 19.67
C LEU A 197 4.42 10.22 20.20
N ASP A 198 4.20 10.03 21.51
CA ASP A 198 2.90 10.30 22.14
C ASP A 198 2.49 11.76 21.99
N GLN A 199 3.40 12.70 22.22
CA GLN A 199 3.16 14.12 22.02
C GLN A 199 2.86 14.46 20.55
N THR A 200 3.62 13.90 19.62
CA THR A 200 3.42 14.12 18.18
C THR A 200 2.06 13.59 17.70
N LEU A 201 1.67 12.39 18.17
CA LEU A 201 0.36 11.82 17.84
C LEU A 201 -0.81 12.60 18.46
N ALA A 202 -0.64 13.17 19.66
CA ALA A 202 -1.61 14.07 20.25
C ALA A 202 -1.78 15.34 19.42
N GLN A 203 -0.70 15.95 18.95
CA GLN A 203 -0.75 17.10 18.03
C GLN A 203 -1.42 16.74 16.70
N ALA A 204 -1.10 15.57 16.15
CA ALA A 204 -1.74 15.06 14.93
C ALA A 204 -3.26 14.85 15.11
N SER A 205 -3.69 14.30 16.26
CA SER A 205 -5.11 14.14 16.59
C SER A 205 -5.82 15.50 16.61
N GLN A 206 -5.25 16.48 17.33
CA GLN A 206 -5.79 17.84 17.41
C GLN A 206 -5.85 18.50 16.03
N PHE A 207 -4.83 18.31 15.19
CA PHE A 207 -4.82 18.84 13.82
C PHE A 207 -5.92 18.25 12.96
N LEU A 208 -6.15 16.93 13.01
CA LEU A 208 -7.23 16.27 12.30
C LEU A 208 -8.62 16.69 12.82
N GLU A 209 -8.81 16.77 14.14
CA GLU A 209 -10.07 17.17 14.78
C GLU A 209 -10.45 18.61 14.45
N ALA A 210 -9.48 19.55 14.48
CA ALA A 210 -9.69 20.94 14.15
C ALA A 210 -10.15 21.16 12.69
N HIS A 211 -9.86 20.22 11.79
CA HIS A 211 -10.18 20.32 10.36
C HIS A 211 -11.17 19.22 9.90
N THR A 212 -12.01 18.73 10.80
CA THR A 212 -13.02 17.69 10.51
C THR A 212 -13.91 18.05 9.31
N MET A 213 -14.31 19.32 9.18
CA MET A 213 -15.15 19.77 8.08
C MET A 213 -14.43 19.68 6.73
N THR A 214 -13.14 20.03 6.68
CA THR A 214 -12.32 19.86 5.48
C THR A 214 -12.17 18.38 5.10
N ILE A 215 -11.97 17.50 6.08
CA ILE A 215 -11.93 16.04 5.81
C ILE A 215 -13.26 15.58 5.21
N GLU A 216 -14.39 15.96 5.80
CA GLU A 216 -15.73 15.56 5.35
C GLU A 216 -16.04 16.06 3.93
N GLN A 217 -15.68 17.30 3.62
CA GLN A 217 -15.89 17.91 2.31
C GLN A 217 -15.23 17.12 1.16
N TYR A 218 -14.08 16.53 1.43
CA TYR A 218 -13.33 15.75 0.45
C TYR A 218 -13.52 14.24 0.59
N CYS A 219 -14.53 13.77 1.35
CA CYS A 219 -14.95 12.38 1.38
C CYS A 219 -15.94 12.04 0.25
N GLY A 220 -16.09 10.75 -0.04
CA GLY A 220 -17.00 10.27 -1.08
C GLY A 220 -16.36 10.18 -2.46
N PHE A 221 -15.06 9.87 -2.50
CA PHE A 221 -14.31 9.63 -3.71
C PHE A 221 -13.71 8.21 -3.71
N LEU A 222 -13.62 7.62 -4.89
CA LEU A 222 -12.94 6.35 -5.06
C LEU A 222 -11.42 6.59 -4.95
N THR A 223 -10.78 5.94 -4.00
CA THR A 223 -9.37 6.15 -3.69
C THR A 223 -8.65 4.82 -3.46
N HIS A 224 -7.32 4.83 -3.39
CA HIS A 224 -6.48 3.66 -3.21
C HIS A 224 -5.55 3.86 -2.01
N SER A 225 -5.72 3.08 -0.94
CA SER A 225 -5.03 3.28 0.33
C SER A 225 -3.51 3.02 0.28
N ASP A 226 -3.03 2.25 -0.68
CA ASP A 226 -1.60 1.97 -0.91
C ASP A 226 -1.15 2.42 -2.32
N PHE A 227 -1.46 3.66 -2.67
CA PHE A 227 -1.10 4.28 -3.94
C PHE A 227 0.38 4.66 -3.96
N VAL A 228 1.22 3.71 -4.35
CA VAL A 228 2.68 3.85 -4.39
C VAL A 228 3.22 3.31 -5.71
N PRO A 229 4.42 3.73 -6.15
CA PRO A 229 4.98 3.32 -7.44
C PRO A 229 5.03 1.82 -7.71
N HIS A 230 5.25 1.00 -6.70
CA HIS A 230 5.28 -0.45 -6.90
C HIS A 230 3.90 -1.07 -7.16
N ASN A 231 2.81 -0.36 -6.89
CA ASN A 231 1.46 -0.73 -7.27
C ASN A 231 1.04 -0.14 -8.64
N LEU A 232 1.96 0.50 -9.34
CA LEU A 232 1.76 0.99 -10.70
C LEU A 232 2.64 0.22 -11.68
N ARG A 233 2.08 -0.14 -12.84
CA ARG A 233 2.83 -0.64 -13.98
C ARG A 233 2.58 0.28 -15.16
N ILE A 234 3.65 0.67 -15.83
CA ILE A 234 3.58 1.64 -16.92
C ILE A 234 4.10 0.95 -18.16
N VAL A 235 3.20 0.72 -19.09
CA VAL A 235 3.49 0.12 -20.40
C VAL A 235 3.01 1.08 -21.47
N ASP A 236 3.91 1.54 -22.31
CA ASP A 236 3.65 2.57 -23.33
C ASP A 236 2.99 3.80 -22.71
N ASN A 237 1.74 4.05 -23.08
CA ASN A 237 0.94 5.15 -22.58
C ASN A 237 -0.12 4.72 -21.56
N GLN A 238 -0.12 3.49 -21.10
CA GLN A 238 -1.12 2.99 -20.17
C GLN A 238 -0.56 2.78 -18.76
N ILE A 239 -1.29 3.25 -17.76
CA ILE A 239 -0.98 3.02 -16.34
C ILE A 239 -1.92 1.95 -15.84
N TYR A 240 -1.35 0.84 -15.40
CA TYR A 240 -2.05 -0.23 -14.71
C TYR A 240 -1.93 -0.04 -13.21
N LEU A 241 -3.05 -0.10 -12.50
CA LEU A 241 -3.08 -0.10 -11.05
C LEU A 241 -3.19 -1.55 -10.56
N LEU A 242 -2.34 -1.89 -9.59
CA LEU A 242 -2.33 -3.20 -8.94
C LEU A 242 -3.01 -3.10 -7.57
N ASP A 243 -3.22 -4.25 -6.93
CA ASP A 243 -3.73 -4.38 -5.57
C ASP A 243 -5.08 -3.68 -5.34
N TYR A 244 -6.08 -4.10 -6.12
CA TYR A 244 -7.45 -3.57 -6.02
C TYR A 244 -8.12 -3.81 -4.66
N ALA A 245 -7.54 -4.67 -3.79
CA ALA A 245 -7.99 -4.80 -2.40
C ALA A 245 -7.82 -3.50 -1.60
N SER A 246 -6.90 -2.65 -2.03
CA SER A 246 -6.64 -1.34 -1.42
C SER A 246 -7.60 -0.23 -1.88
N ILE A 247 -8.53 -0.52 -2.81
CA ILE A 247 -9.52 0.44 -3.28
C ILE A 247 -10.66 0.57 -2.27
N HIS A 248 -11.05 1.80 -1.98
CA HIS A 248 -12.19 2.09 -1.11
C HIS A 248 -12.82 3.44 -1.48
N PHE A 249 -13.93 3.76 -0.84
CA PHE A 249 -14.68 4.99 -1.07
C PHE A 249 -14.48 5.93 0.13
N GLY A 250 -13.56 6.87 0.00
CA GLY A 250 -13.08 7.73 1.09
C GLY A 250 -12.63 9.12 0.63
N SER A 251 -11.53 9.62 1.19
CA SER A 251 -11.02 10.95 0.87
C SER A 251 -10.36 11.01 -0.52
N LYS A 252 -10.69 12.05 -1.29
CA LYS A 252 -10.09 12.40 -2.58
C LYS A 252 -8.56 12.37 -2.55
N HIS A 253 -7.95 12.84 -1.47
CA HIS A 253 -6.51 13.07 -1.39
C HIS A 253 -5.73 11.90 -0.74
N GLU A 254 -6.38 10.83 -0.31
CA GLU A 254 -5.69 9.72 0.38
C GLU A 254 -4.65 9.02 -0.50
N SER A 255 -4.96 8.78 -1.79
CA SER A 255 -4.01 8.19 -2.74
C SER A 255 -2.76 9.07 -2.91
N TRP A 256 -2.96 10.37 -3.11
CA TRP A 256 -1.84 11.32 -3.29
C TRP A 256 -1.02 11.46 -2.02
N ALA A 257 -1.67 11.48 -0.86
CA ALA A 257 -1.01 11.51 0.44
C ALA A 257 -0.08 10.29 0.63
N ARG A 258 -0.56 9.11 0.27
CA ARG A 258 0.24 7.89 0.35
C ARG A 258 1.44 7.93 -0.60
N PHE A 259 1.24 8.41 -1.83
CA PHE A 259 2.30 8.58 -2.81
C PHE A 259 3.38 9.56 -2.32
N LEU A 260 2.98 10.74 -1.84
CA LEU A 260 3.89 11.77 -1.36
C LEU A 260 4.66 11.31 -0.12
N ASN A 261 4.02 10.63 0.83
CA ASN A 261 4.71 10.05 1.98
C ASN A 261 5.75 9.01 1.56
N PHE A 262 5.49 8.24 0.49
CA PHE A 262 6.49 7.35 -0.08
C PHE A 262 7.65 8.14 -0.73
N MET A 263 7.35 9.18 -1.50
CA MET A 263 8.37 10.02 -2.15
C MET A 263 9.23 10.77 -1.15
N MET A 264 8.70 11.19 0.00
CA MET A 264 9.48 11.80 1.08
C MET A 264 10.73 10.98 1.44
N LEU A 265 10.64 9.65 1.39
CA LEU A 265 11.75 8.76 1.67
C LEU A 265 12.60 8.43 0.44
N TYR A 266 11.97 8.20 -0.71
CA TYR A 266 12.65 7.66 -1.89
C TYR A 266 13.09 8.71 -2.91
N ASN A 267 12.39 9.84 -2.99
CA ASN A 267 12.72 10.99 -3.84
C ASN A 267 12.18 12.28 -3.24
N PRO A 268 12.85 12.84 -2.20
CA PRO A 268 12.38 14.06 -1.51
C PRO A 268 12.23 15.26 -2.43
N ALA A 269 13.11 15.39 -3.44
CA ALA A 269 13.03 16.48 -4.41
C ALA A 269 11.73 16.39 -5.25
N LEU A 270 11.34 15.18 -5.66
CA LEU A 270 10.08 14.97 -6.36
C LEU A 270 8.88 15.26 -5.45
N GLU A 271 8.92 14.83 -4.20
CA GLU A 271 7.87 15.15 -3.21
C GLU A 271 7.65 16.66 -3.11
N GLN A 272 8.71 17.43 -2.90
CA GLN A 272 8.63 18.89 -2.79
C GLN A 272 8.12 19.54 -4.09
N THR A 273 8.58 19.06 -5.25
CA THR A 273 8.10 19.57 -6.54
C THR A 273 6.60 19.31 -6.74
N LEU A 274 6.12 18.12 -6.33
CA LEU A 274 4.70 17.78 -6.42
C LEU A 274 3.85 18.59 -5.41
N LEU A 275 4.35 18.82 -4.20
CA LEU A 275 3.68 19.68 -3.21
C LEU A 275 3.56 21.11 -3.73
N GLN A 276 4.64 21.65 -4.30
CA GLN A 276 4.61 22.98 -4.93
C GLN A 276 3.61 23.02 -6.09
N TYR A 277 3.59 21.99 -6.95
CA TYR A 277 2.59 21.88 -8.02
C TYR A 277 1.15 21.93 -7.47
N VAL A 278 0.87 21.23 -6.36
CA VAL A 278 -0.47 21.27 -5.75
C VAL A 278 -0.77 22.67 -5.20
N ARG A 279 0.16 23.33 -4.52
CA ARG A 279 -0.02 24.70 -4.03
C ARG A 279 -0.31 25.68 -5.15
N ASP A 280 0.38 25.57 -6.28
CA ASP A 280 0.25 26.50 -7.41
C ASP A 280 -1.03 26.26 -8.24
N ASN A 281 -1.58 25.05 -8.22
CA ASN A 281 -2.66 24.64 -9.13
C ASN A 281 -3.96 24.24 -8.45
N ARG A 282 -4.02 24.25 -7.11
CA ARG A 282 -5.20 23.89 -6.31
C ARG A 282 -5.50 24.98 -5.25
N SER A 283 -6.69 24.90 -4.66
CA SER A 283 -7.02 25.77 -3.55
C SER A 283 -6.22 25.44 -2.29
N GLU A 284 -6.08 26.41 -1.40
CA GLU A 284 -5.47 26.20 -0.07
C GLU A 284 -6.19 25.09 0.72
N GLU A 285 -7.51 24.99 0.54
CA GLU A 285 -8.33 23.97 1.20
C GLU A 285 -8.05 22.55 0.65
N GLU A 286 -7.85 22.41 -0.66
CA GLU A 286 -7.41 21.12 -1.26
C GLU A 286 -6.01 20.74 -0.78
N TYR A 287 -5.10 21.70 -0.70
CA TYR A 287 -3.76 21.47 -0.14
C TYR A 287 -3.82 21.07 1.33
N LEU A 288 -4.66 21.74 2.13
CA LEU A 288 -4.90 21.35 3.53
C LEU A 288 -5.47 19.94 3.64
N SER A 289 -6.47 19.59 2.82
CA SER A 289 -7.03 18.24 2.77
C SER A 289 -5.97 17.19 2.44
N LEU A 290 -5.05 17.48 1.52
CA LEU A 290 -3.92 16.60 1.21
C LEU A 290 -3.01 16.41 2.42
N ARG A 291 -2.65 17.49 3.15
CA ARG A 291 -1.85 17.42 4.36
C ARG A 291 -2.54 16.59 5.46
N LEU A 292 -3.84 16.78 5.67
CA LEU A 292 -4.62 15.98 6.63
C LEU A 292 -4.56 14.50 6.32
N MET A 293 -4.67 14.12 5.05
CA MET A 293 -4.55 12.72 4.64
C MET A 293 -3.10 12.20 4.76
N ARG A 294 -2.08 13.05 4.56
CA ARG A 294 -0.68 12.68 4.84
C ARG A 294 -0.47 12.36 6.31
N VAL A 295 -0.98 13.20 7.22
CA VAL A 295 -0.96 12.97 8.67
C VAL A 295 -1.65 11.64 9.02
N TYR A 296 -2.86 11.41 8.50
CA TYR A 296 -3.59 10.17 8.71
C TYR A 296 -2.79 8.93 8.27
N LYS A 297 -2.20 8.96 7.08
CA LYS A 297 -1.40 7.84 6.55
C LYS A 297 -0.11 7.61 7.33
N LEU A 298 0.51 8.65 7.87
CA LEU A 298 1.68 8.52 8.75
C LEU A 298 1.30 7.90 10.09
N GLY A 299 0.16 8.28 10.68
CA GLY A 299 -0.38 7.63 11.88
C GLY A 299 -0.61 6.13 11.67
N PHE A 300 -1.20 5.75 10.53
CA PHE A 300 -1.34 4.33 10.15
C PHE A 300 0.00 3.60 10.08
N LEU A 301 1.03 4.19 9.46
CA LEU A 301 2.37 3.59 9.38
C LEU A 301 3.00 3.40 10.76
N LEU A 302 2.85 4.39 11.63
CA LEU A 302 3.35 4.32 13.01
C LEU A 302 2.67 3.20 13.81
N SER A 303 1.33 3.11 13.75
CA SER A 303 0.55 2.02 14.35
C SER A 303 0.99 0.65 13.79
N PHE A 304 1.17 0.53 12.48
CA PHE A 304 1.62 -0.69 11.83
C PHE A 304 2.98 -1.17 12.38
N TYR A 305 3.97 -0.29 12.48
CA TYR A 305 5.29 -0.65 13.01
C TYR A 305 5.30 -0.87 14.52
N ALA A 306 4.52 -0.10 15.28
CA ALA A 306 4.35 -0.32 16.72
C ALA A 306 3.76 -1.70 17.01
N GLY A 307 2.78 -2.13 16.23
CA GLY A 307 2.18 -3.47 16.32
C GLY A 307 3.15 -4.63 16.08
N GLN A 308 4.35 -4.36 15.56
CA GLN A 308 5.39 -5.36 15.31
C GLN A 308 6.38 -5.51 16.48
N LEU A 309 6.45 -4.53 17.37
CA LEU A 309 7.37 -4.56 18.51
C LEU A 309 7.01 -5.72 19.46
N GLY A 310 8.03 -6.42 19.94
CA GLY A 310 7.89 -7.59 20.81
C GLY A 310 7.41 -8.87 20.11
N LYS A 311 7.09 -8.82 18.80
CA LYS A 311 6.63 -9.97 18.02
C LYS A 311 7.63 -10.38 16.93
N ALA A 312 8.48 -9.46 16.50
CA ALA A 312 9.47 -9.67 15.46
C ALA A 312 10.80 -10.24 16.02
N SER A 313 11.65 -10.77 15.13
CA SER A 313 13.04 -11.09 15.44
C SER A 313 13.85 -9.82 15.76
N SER A 314 15.02 -9.97 16.43
CA SER A 314 15.84 -8.86 16.90
C SER A 314 16.14 -7.79 15.83
N ASP A 315 16.54 -8.21 14.63
CA ASP A 315 16.90 -7.29 13.54
C ASP A 315 15.67 -6.59 12.95
N VAL A 316 14.58 -7.32 12.80
CA VAL A 316 13.30 -6.78 12.32
C VAL A 316 12.67 -5.86 13.35
N GLU A 317 12.82 -6.16 14.65
CA GLU A 317 12.39 -5.28 15.73
C GLU A 317 13.22 -3.99 15.77
N ALA A 318 14.56 -4.08 15.63
CA ALA A 318 15.43 -2.92 15.53
C ALA A 318 15.02 -2.04 14.33
N LEU A 319 14.76 -2.64 13.18
CA LEU A 319 14.28 -1.93 12.00
C LEU A 319 12.91 -1.29 12.22
N ALA A 320 11.98 -1.93 12.95
CA ALA A 320 10.69 -1.34 13.29
C ALA A 320 10.84 -0.10 14.19
N LYS A 321 11.75 -0.12 15.16
CA LYS A 321 12.09 1.03 16.01
C LYS A 321 12.63 2.21 15.20
N GLU A 322 13.56 1.94 14.29
CA GLU A 322 14.10 2.98 13.39
C GLU A 322 13.02 3.57 12.46
N ARG A 323 12.10 2.74 11.97
CA ARG A 323 10.95 3.19 11.18
C ARG A 323 10.03 4.09 12.00
N ILE A 324 9.73 3.73 13.24
CA ILE A 324 8.91 4.57 14.13
C ILE A 324 9.60 5.92 14.34
N ALA A 325 10.89 5.93 14.68
CA ALA A 325 11.64 7.17 14.89
C ALA A 325 11.68 8.06 13.64
N PHE A 326 11.86 7.47 12.46
CA PHE A 326 11.84 8.22 11.19
C PHE A 326 10.46 8.79 10.87
N TRP A 327 9.40 7.96 10.93
CA TRP A 327 8.05 8.39 10.58
C TRP A 327 7.45 9.36 11.60
N THR A 328 7.91 9.35 12.85
CA THR A 328 7.56 10.38 13.84
C THR A 328 8.09 11.75 13.40
N LYS A 329 9.36 11.83 12.99
CA LYS A 329 9.94 13.08 12.45
C LYS A 329 9.24 13.54 11.17
N ALA A 330 8.88 12.60 10.30
CA ALA A 330 8.10 12.88 9.09
C ALA A 330 6.70 13.42 9.42
N LEU A 331 6.05 12.90 10.47
CA LEU A 331 4.75 13.36 10.93
C LEU A 331 4.82 14.80 11.45
N VAL A 332 5.84 15.15 12.25
CA VAL A 332 6.10 16.53 12.70
C VAL A 332 6.25 17.46 11.49
N ALA A 333 7.11 17.11 10.54
CA ALA A 333 7.36 17.91 9.34
C ALA A 333 6.07 18.18 8.53
N VAL A 334 5.19 17.18 8.39
CA VAL A 334 3.91 17.34 7.69
C VAL A 334 2.93 18.20 8.47
N ILE A 335 2.88 18.09 9.82
CA ILE A 335 2.03 18.95 10.67
C ILE A 335 2.49 20.40 10.59
N GLU A 336 3.79 20.65 10.60
CA GLU A 336 4.40 21.99 10.54
C GLU A 336 4.43 22.58 9.12
N ASP A 337 4.09 21.77 8.10
CA ASP A 337 4.16 22.12 6.67
C ASP A 337 5.60 22.46 6.20
N GLU A 338 6.55 21.77 6.77
CA GLU A 338 7.98 21.94 6.49
C GLU A 338 8.56 20.71 5.80
N PRO A 339 9.60 20.86 4.96
CA PRO A 339 10.30 19.73 4.37
C PRO A 339 11.08 18.96 5.43
N LEU A 340 11.07 17.63 5.34
CA LEU A 340 11.93 16.81 6.20
C LEU A 340 13.40 17.03 5.87
N ALA A 341 14.23 17.29 6.89
CA ALA A 341 15.63 17.59 6.71
C ALA A 341 16.38 16.45 5.97
N PRO A 342 17.16 16.74 4.92
CA PRO A 342 17.83 15.71 4.11
C PRO A 342 18.70 14.75 4.93
N ARG A 343 19.33 15.25 6.02
CA ARG A 343 20.14 14.43 6.91
C ARG A 343 19.29 13.35 7.63
N VAL A 344 18.07 13.67 8.04
CA VAL A 344 17.18 12.70 8.68
C VAL A 344 16.86 11.54 7.73
N ILE A 345 16.69 11.85 6.45
CA ILE A 345 16.41 10.85 5.42
C ILE A 345 17.63 9.97 5.16
N SER A 346 18.82 10.59 4.97
CA SER A 346 20.07 9.85 4.69
C SER A 346 20.50 8.96 5.86
N ASP A 347 20.38 9.46 7.09
CA ASP A 347 20.73 8.71 8.29
C ASP A 347 19.80 7.47 8.43
N TYR A 348 18.49 7.67 8.23
CA TYR A 348 17.54 6.56 8.26
C TYR A 348 17.81 5.55 7.13
N GLN A 349 18.06 6.01 5.89
CA GLN A 349 18.34 5.09 4.77
C GLN A 349 19.57 4.24 5.07
N THR A 350 20.64 4.85 5.61
CA THR A 350 21.87 4.14 5.99
C THR A 350 21.58 3.07 7.05
N THR A 351 20.89 3.42 8.13
CA THR A 351 20.55 2.49 9.22
C THR A 351 19.64 1.37 8.72
N ARG A 352 18.60 1.71 7.96
CA ARG A 352 17.70 0.75 7.33
C ARG A 352 18.46 -0.28 6.47
N ASP A 353 19.38 0.18 5.66
CA ASP A 353 20.12 -0.68 4.73
C ASP A 353 21.15 -1.59 5.44
N VAL A 354 21.59 -1.21 6.62
CA VAL A 354 22.38 -2.09 7.50
C VAL A 354 21.50 -3.19 8.11
N LEU A 355 20.30 -2.83 8.59
CA LEU A 355 19.41 -3.74 9.30
C LEU A 355 18.67 -4.72 8.37
N ARG A 356 18.52 -4.42 7.08
CA ARG A 356 17.84 -5.30 6.12
C ARG A 356 18.69 -6.48 5.70
N SER A 357 18.06 -7.65 5.58
CA SER A 357 18.69 -8.83 5.01
C SER A 357 19.02 -8.64 3.51
N THR A 358 19.97 -9.42 3.00
CA THR A 358 20.31 -9.42 1.57
C THR A 358 19.12 -9.79 0.71
N GLU A 359 18.33 -10.80 1.12
CA GLU A 359 17.11 -11.23 0.44
C GLU A 359 16.09 -10.09 0.34
N GLU A 360 15.88 -9.33 1.43
CA GLU A 360 14.97 -8.20 1.42
C GLU A 360 15.46 -7.04 0.52
N LYS A 361 16.75 -6.81 0.48
CA LYS A 361 17.35 -5.81 -0.44
C LYS A 361 17.16 -6.20 -1.90
N GLU A 362 17.35 -7.47 -2.25
CA GLU A 362 17.12 -7.99 -3.60
C GLU A 362 15.65 -7.87 -3.99
N ARG A 363 14.75 -8.32 -3.12
CA ARG A 363 13.31 -8.20 -3.34
C ARG A 363 12.88 -6.76 -3.60
N GLN A 364 13.43 -5.80 -2.88
CA GLN A 364 13.09 -4.39 -3.05
C GLN A 364 13.64 -3.78 -4.34
N ARG A 365 14.80 -4.22 -4.82
CA ARG A 365 15.33 -3.76 -6.12
C ARG A 365 14.40 -4.09 -7.28
N GLU A 366 13.67 -5.17 -7.20
CA GLU A 366 12.72 -5.58 -8.24
C GLU A 366 11.35 -4.87 -8.12
N LEU A 367 11.04 -4.33 -6.95
CA LEU A 367 9.78 -3.61 -6.69
C LEU A 367 9.91 -2.09 -6.91
N HIS A 368 11.09 -1.55 -6.71
CA HIS A 368 11.41 -0.13 -6.76
C HIS A 368 12.40 0.16 -7.88
#